data_35bfedf7e99bcde909dcc442c9c7040d
#
_entry.id   35bfedf7e99bcde909dcc442c9c7040d
#
_cell.length_a   1.000
_cell.length_b   1.000
_cell.length_c   1.000
_cell.angle_alpha   90.00
_cell.angle_beta   90.00
_cell.angle_gamma   90.00
#
_symmetry.space_group_name_H-M   'P 1'
#
loop_
_entity.id
_entity.type
_entity.pdbx_description
1 polymer ?
#
loop_
_entity_poly.entity_id
_entity_poly.type
_entity_poly.pdbx_seq_one_letter_code
_entity_poly.pdbx_strand_id
1 'polypeptide(L)'
;PENLIILDGLQRTYTILDLVEELTKENNSEVLENVMNNSIRVEVYLGINKIGILYRMLTLNTGQTPMSIRHQIEMLYSDYAENNIEDVRLFKETDSKSVRNIGEYQFRDVIEGFNSYLDRDELGISRNEVLENIQNLEKLALENGSSDLFKDYILTYNKLIKKVDSFNIGWEIN
;
A
#
# COMPACT_ATOMS: atom_id res chain seq x y z
N PRO A 1 -17.77 -11.84 -9.07
CA PRO A 1 -16.55 -11.09 -8.81
C PRO A 1 -15.57 -12.05 -8.16
N GLU A 2 -14.43 -12.25 -8.80
CA GLU A 2 -13.48 -13.29 -8.36
C GLU A 2 -12.71 -12.87 -7.09
N ASN A 3 -12.65 -11.58 -6.77
CA ASN A 3 -11.99 -11.09 -5.56
C ASN A 3 -12.75 -9.90 -4.94
N LEU A 4 -13.21 -10.06 -3.71
CA LEU A 4 -13.68 -8.97 -2.87
C LEU A 4 -12.58 -8.60 -1.88
N ILE A 5 -12.30 -7.29 -1.77
CA ILE A 5 -11.32 -6.76 -0.84
C ILE A 5 -12.05 -5.97 0.25
N ILE A 6 -11.79 -6.27 1.50
CA ILE A 6 -12.33 -5.53 2.64
C ILE A 6 -11.52 -4.24 2.80
N LEU A 7 -12.15 -3.08 2.60
CA LEU A 7 -11.52 -1.77 2.77
C LEU A 7 -11.55 -1.28 4.21
N ASP A 8 -12.62 -1.58 4.93
CA ASP A 8 -12.81 -1.26 6.35
C ASP A 8 -13.60 -2.36 7.04
N GLY A 9 -13.45 -2.48 8.35
CA GLY A 9 -14.21 -3.40 9.16
C GLY A 9 -13.60 -4.79 9.32
N LEU A 10 -12.34 -5.02 8.92
CA LEU A 10 -11.68 -6.32 9.04
C LEU A 10 -11.69 -6.85 10.47
N GLN A 11 -11.35 -6.01 11.46
CA GLN A 11 -11.38 -6.39 12.88
C GLN A 11 -12.79 -6.75 13.33
N ARG A 12 -13.80 -5.96 12.94
CA ARG A 12 -15.20 -6.23 13.24
C ARG A 12 -15.67 -7.55 12.63
N THR A 13 -15.23 -7.84 11.42
CA THR A 13 -15.53 -9.10 10.72
C THR A 13 -14.96 -10.28 11.50
N TYR A 14 -13.70 -10.24 11.90
CA TYR A 14 -13.09 -11.30 12.70
C TYR A 14 -13.77 -11.45 14.04
N THR A 15 -14.08 -10.36 14.76
CA THR A 15 -14.80 -10.43 16.04
C THR A 15 -16.16 -11.13 15.90
N ILE A 16 -16.90 -10.86 14.81
CA ILE A 16 -18.18 -11.55 14.56
C ILE A 16 -17.96 -13.03 14.27
N LEU A 17 -16.97 -13.37 13.46
CA LEU A 17 -16.64 -14.76 13.14
C LEU A 17 -16.23 -15.55 14.38
N ASP A 18 -15.36 -14.97 15.22
CA ASP A 18 -14.90 -15.56 16.47
C ASP A 18 -16.07 -15.78 17.43
N LEU A 19 -16.97 -14.78 17.56
CA LEU A 19 -18.18 -14.89 18.39
C LEU A 19 -19.10 -16.00 17.91
N VAL A 20 -19.34 -16.11 16.61
CA VAL A 20 -20.17 -17.18 16.03
C VAL A 20 -19.55 -18.56 16.28
N GLU A 21 -18.23 -18.68 16.16
CA GLU A 21 -17.52 -19.92 16.44
C GLU A 21 -17.61 -20.32 17.92
N GLU A 22 -17.43 -19.35 18.84
CA GLU A 22 -17.53 -19.56 20.28
C GLU A 22 -18.92 -20.02 20.68
N LEU A 23 -19.98 -19.30 20.27
CA LEU A 23 -21.36 -19.64 20.54
C LEU A 23 -21.77 -21.01 19.98
N THR A 24 -21.20 -21.38 18.85
CA THR A 24 -21.42 -22.71 18.24
C THR A 24 -20.78 -23.79 19.11
N LYS A 25 -19.56 -23.61 19.60
CA LYS A 25 -18.86 -24.55 20.48
C LYS A 25 -19.58 -24.70 21.84
N GLU A 26 -20.13 -23.64 22.37
CA GLU A 26 -20.89 -23.62 23.63
C GLU A 26 -22.32 -24.18 23.49
N ASN A 27 -22.78 -24.50 22.29
CA ASN A 27 -24.15 -24.88 21.97
C ASN A 27 -25.20 -23.85 22.45
N ASN A 28 -24.84 -22.57 22.46
CA ASN A 28 -25.73 -21.49 22.88
C ASN A 28 -26.59 -21.02 21.68
N SER A 29 -27.56 -21.86 21.32
CA SER A 29 -28.41 -21.66 20.14
C SER A 29 -29.24 -20.39 20.20
N GLU A 30 -29.72 -19.98 21.35
CA GLU A 30 -30.56 -18.79 21.50
C GLU A 30 -29.79 -17.49 21.19
N VAL A 31 -28.59 -17.36 21.76
CA VAL A 31 -27.75 -16.17 21.52
C VAL A 31 -27.21 -16.19 20.09
N LEU A 32 -26.84 -17.35 19.57
CA LEU A 32 -26.39 -17.52 18.19
C LEU A 32 -27.47 -17.08 17.19
N GLU A 33 -28.72 -17.49 17.40
CA GLU A 33 -29.85 -17.07 16.55
C GLU A 33 -30.06 -15.56 16.61
N ASN A 34 -29.98 -14.96 17.78
CA ASN A 34 -30.05 -13.51 17.94
C ASN A 34 -28.92 -12.78 17.20
N VAL A 35 -27.69 -13.27 17.25
CA VAL A 35 -26.55 -12.71 16.51
C VAL A 35 -26.77 -12.83 15.02
N MET A 36 -27.18 -13.99 14.51
CA MET A 36 -27.41 -14.24 13.08
C MET A 36 -28.58 -13.47 12.51
N ASN A 37 -29.57 -13.10 13.31
CA ASN A 37 -30.70 -12.29 12.90
C ASN A 37 -30.43 -10.78 12.88
N ASN A 38 -29.27 -10.33 13.35
CA ASN A 38 -28.90 -8.92 13.28
C ASN A 38 -28.53 -8.52 11.84
N SER A 39 -29.00 -7.36 11.42
CA SER A 39 -28.67 -6.80 10.11
C SER A 39 -27.35 -6.05 10.15
N ILE A 40 -26.49 -6.30 9.17
CA ILE A 40 -25.23 -5.58 8.98
C ILE A 40 -25.36 -4.74 7.73
N ARG A 41 -24.95 -3.46 7.83
CA ARG A 41 -24.84 -2.60 6.64
C ARG A 41 -23.50 -2.88 5.97
N VAL A 42 -23.56 -3.27 4.70
CA VAL A 42 -22.40 -3.48 3.84
C VAL A 42 -22.45 -2.50 2.67
N GLU A 43 -21.37 -1.80 2.42
CA GLU A 43 -21.21 -0.95 1.24
C GLU A 43 -20.24 -1.64 0.27
N VAL A 44 -20.69 -1.83 -0.96
CA VAL A 44 -19.90 -2.47 -2.02
C VAL A 44 -19.57 -1.44 -3.10
N TYR A 45 -18.30 -1.28 -3.37
CA TYR A 45 -17.80 -0.38 -4.42
C TYR A 45 -17.40 -1.20 -5.64
N LEU A 46 -18.01 -0.91 -6.79
CA LEU A 46 -17.73 -1.60 -8.05
C LEU A 46 -17.03 -0.65 -9.02
N GLY A 47 -16.02 -1.15 -9.73
CA GLY A 47 -15.32 -0.36 -10.76
C GLY A 47 -14.48 0.79 -10.20
N ILE A 48 -14.20 0.79 -8.90
CA ILE A 48 -13.34 1.80 -8.28
C ILE A 48 -11.88 1.51 -8.62
N ASN A 49 -11.11 2.54 -9.01
CA ASN A 49 -9.68 2.42 -9.23
C ASN A 49 -8.89 2.48 -7.90
N LYS A 50 -7.60 2.19 -7.93
CA LYS A 50 -6.74 2.16 -6.73
C LYS A 50 -6.76 3.47 -5.93
N ILE A 51 -6.75 4.61 -6.61
CA ILE A 51 -6.79 5.93 -5.98
C ILE A 51 -8.15 6.15 -5.30
N GLY A 52 -9.23 5.74 -5.94
CA GLY A 52 -10.56 5.77 -5.33
C GLY A 52 -10.65 4.86 -4.09
N ILE A 53 -10.03 3.68 -4.12
CA ILE A 53 -9.90 2.78 -2.96
C ILE A 53 -9.17 3.50 -1.82
N LEU A 54 -8.00 4.06 -2.09
CA LEU A 54 -7.20 4.79 -1.10
C LEU A 54 -7.98 5.96 -0.50
N TYR A 55 -8.63 6.77 -1.35
CA TYR A 55 -9.49 7.87 -0.89
C TYR A 55 -10.60 7.39 0.04
N ARG A 56 -11.26 6.27 -0.27
CA ARG A 56 -12.28 5.68 0.59
C ARG A 56 -11.71 5.20 1.92
N MET A 57 -10.57 4.55 1.93
CA MET A 57 -9.91 4.12 3.15
C MET A 57 -9.57 5.31 4.04
N LEU A 58 -9.08 6.41 3.48
CA LEU A 58 -8.78 7.63 4.22
C LEU A 58 -10.05 8.28 4.82
N THR A 59 -11.14 8.30 4.06
CA THR A 59 -12.39 8.93 4.50
C THR A 59 -13.18 8.07 5.48
N LEU A 60 -13.12 6.75 5.37
CA LEU A 60 -13.80 5.83 6.30
C LEU A 60 -13.12 5.80 7.67
N ASN A 61 -11.82 6.04 7.75
CA ASN A 61 -11.04 5.98 8.99
C ASN A 61 -10.94 7.32 9.75
N THR A 62 -11.83 8.28 9.52
CA THR A 62 -11.76 9.63 10.14
C THR A 62 -11.94 9.66 11.66
N GLY A 63 -12.37 8.56 12.29
CA GLY A 63 -12.51 8.44 13.75
C GLY A 63 -11.51 7.50 14.43
N GLN A 64 -10.58 6.93 13.67
CA GLN A 64 -9.56 5.98 14.14
C GLN A 64 -8.15 6.59 14.05
N THR A 65 -7.14 5.85 14.52
CA THR A 65 -5.75 6.24 14.27
C THR A 65 -5.52 6.33 12.76
N PRO A 66 -5.20 7.51 12.23
CA PRO A 66 -5.02 7.66 10.79
C PRO A 66 -3.92 6.74 10.28
N MET A 67 -4.17 6.11 9.14
CA MET A 67 -3.13 5.35 8.44
C MET A 67 -1.95 6.27 8.14
N SER A 68 -0.73 5.79 8.35
CA SER A 68 0.46 6.57 8.00
C SER A 68 0.52 6.78 6.48
N ILE A 69 1.09 7.90 6.08
CA ILE A 69 1.32 8.27 4.68
C ILE A 69 2.06 7.17 3.94
N ARG A 70 3.13 6.69 4.54
CA ARG A 70 3.93 5.59 4.03
C ARG A 70 3.07 4.37 3.71
N HIS A 71 2.23 3.93 4.63
CA HIS A 71 1.37 2.77 4.42
C HIS A 71 0.36 2.98 3.29
N GLN A 72 -0.14 4.20 3.12
CA GLN A 72 -1.02 4.57 2.00
C GLN A 72 -0.30 4.40 0.66
N ILE A 73 0.93 4.85 0.55
CA ILE A 73 1.74 4.74 -0.66
C ILE A 73 2.16 3.28 -0.90
N GLU A 74 2.56 2.56 0.13
CA GLU A 74 2.84 1.13 0.04
C GLU A 74 1.65 0.36 -0.53
N MET A 75 0.43 0.67 -0.10
CA MET A 75 -0.77 0.06 -0.66
C MET A 75 -1.01 0.43 -2.12
N LEU A 76 -0.82 1.70 -2.47
CA LEU A 76 -1.00 2.18 -3.85
C LEU A 76 -0.08 1.47 -4.83
N TYR A 77 1.15 1.23 -4.42
CA TYR A 77 2.20 0.64 -5.26
C TYR A 77 2.50 -0.83 -4.94
N SER A 78 1.67 -1.50 -4.14
CA SER A 78 1.87 -2.91 -3.72
C SER A 78 2.06 -3.89 -4.88
N ASP A 79 1.42 -3.64 -6.02
CA ASP A 79 1.53 -4.49 -7.21
C ASP A 79 2.96 -4.53 -7.75
N TYR A 80 3.74 -3.46 -7.56
CA TYR A 80 5.14 -3.44 -7.96
C TYR A 80 6.05 -4.27 -7.07
N ALA A 81 5.64 -4.51 -5.82
CA ALA A 81 6.35 -5.44 -4.95
C ALA A 81 6.01 -6.92 -5.25
N GLU A 82 4.93 -7.17 -5.98
CA GLU A 82 4.53 -8.53 -6.38
C GLU A 82 5.07 -8.91 -7.75
N ASN A 83 5.37 -7.92 -8.58
CA ASN A 83 5.85 -8.13 -9.94
C ASN A 83 7.24 -7.50 -10.12
N ASN A 84 8.12 -8.18 -10.83
CA ASN A 84 9.40 -7.59 -11.20
C ASN A 84 9.20 -6.42 -12.19
N ILE A 85 9.96 -5.34 -11.99
CA ILE A 85 10.00 -4.20 -12.89
C ILE A 85 11.28 -4.31 -13.72
N GLU A 86 11.22 -4.91 -14.88
CA GLU A 86 12.39 -5.19 -15.73
C GLU A 86 13.45 -5.99 -14.94
N ASP A 87 14.60 -5.37 -14.66
CA ASP A 87 15.71 -5.94 -13.89
C ASP A 87 15.72 -5.50 -12.41
N VAL A 88 14.61 -4.93 -11.93
CA VAL A 88 14.43 -4.49 -10.54
C VAL A 88 13.44 -5.39 -9.83
N ARG A 89 13.79 -5.78 -8.61
CA ARG A 89 12.96 -6.54 -7.69
C ARG A 89 12.81 -5.81 -6.36
N LEU A 90 11.58 -5.65 -5.94
CA LEU A 90 11.23 -5.03 -4.66
C LEU A 90 10.85 -6.10 -3.64
N PHE A 91 11.39 -6.00 -2.43
CA PHE A 91 11.09 -6.90 -1.33
C PHE A 91 10.27 -6.19 -0.26
N LYS A 92 9.19 -6.83 0.20
CA LYS A 92 8.39 -6.35 1.35
C LYS A 92 9.16 -6.66 2.66
N GLU A 93 8.88 -5.90 3.72
CA GLU A 93 9.45 -6.18 5.06
C GLU A 93 9.10 -7.59 5.57
N THR A 94 7.99 -8.17 5.10
CA THR A 94 7.57 -9.54 5.41
C THR A 94 8.41 -10.61 4.71
N ASP A 95 9.17 -10.22 3.69
CA ASP A 95 10.03 -11.14 2.96
C ASP A 95 11.29 -11.39 3.77
N SER A 96 11.56 -12.63 4.12
CA SER A 96 12.72 -13.02 4.95
C SER A 96 14.09 -12.86 4.24
N LYS A 97 14.13 -12.17 3.10
CA LYS A 97 15.31 -11.99 2.27
C LYS A 97 15.97 -10.63 2.54
N SER A 98 17.25 -10.66 2.82
CA SER A 98 18.08 -9.45 2.80
C SER A 98 18.40 -9.06 1.36
N VAL A 99 18.26 -7.78 1.04
CA VAL A 99 18.74 -7.17 -0.21
C VAL A 99 20.27 -7.26 -0.24
N ARG A 100 20.83 -7.83 -1.31
CA ARG A 100 22.28 -8.05 -1.43
C ARG A 100 22.86 -7.65 -2.78
N ASN A 101 22.00 -7.49 -3.78
CA ASN A 101 22.45 -7.29 -5.16
C ASN A 101 21.88 -5.99 -5.72
N ILE A 102 22.60 -5.39 -6.64
CA ILE A 102 22.08 -4.26 -7.42
C ILE A 102 20.85 -4.72 -8.21
N GLY A 103 19.81 -3.92 -8.19
CA GLY A 103 18.51 -4.28 -8.76
C GLY A 103 17.56 -4.93 -7.74
N GLU A 104 18.03 -5.21 -6.53
CA GLU A 104 17.20 -5.65 -5.40
C GLU A 104 17.10 -4.52 -4.39
N TYR A 105 15.89 -4.12 -4.02
CA TYR A 105 15.66 -3.01 -3.08
C TYR A 105 14.54 -3.35 -2.11
N GLN A 106 14.63 -2.80 -0.89
CA GLN A 106 13.50 -2.82 0.03
C GLN A 106 12.39 -1.89 -0.49
N PHE A 107 11.19 -2.41 -0.60
CA PHE A 107 10.03 -1.66 -1.09
C PHE A 107 9.80 -0.38 -0.28
N ARG A 108 9.97 -0.48 1.04
CA ARG A 108 9.91 0.65 1.95
C ARG A 108 10.84 1.79 1.57
N ASP A 109 12.11 1.47 1.35
CA ASP A 109 13.13 2.49 1.11
C ASP A 109 12.92 3.18 -0.24
N VAL A 110 12.45 2.40 -1.24
CA VAL A 110 12.06 2.94 -2.53
C VAL A 110 10.87 3.89 -2.41
N ILE A 111 9.87 3.55 -1.58
CA ILE A 111 8.71 4.42 -1.31
C ILE A 111 9.14 5.70 -0.60
N GLU A 112 10.03 5.62 0.38
CA GLU A 112 10.56 6.81 1.07
C GLU A 112 11.33 7.73 0.09
N GLY A 113 12.18 7.15 -0.74
CA GLY A 113 12.89 7.88 -1.77
C GLY A 113 11.98 8.48 -2.85
N PHE A 114 10.93 7.76 -3.24
CA PHE A 114 9.93 8.27 -4.18
C PHE A 114 9.15 9.45 -3.61
N ASN A 115 8.79 9.38 -2.32
CA ASN A 115 8.17 10.51 -1.63
C ASN A 115 9.05 11.75 -1.65
N SER A 116 10.31 11.60 -1.25
CA SER A 116 11.27 12.70 -1.29
C SER A 116 11.41 13.29 -2.70
N TYR A 117 11.36 12.45 -3.72
CA TYR A 117 11.36 12.88 -5.11
C TYR A 117 10.13 13.72 -5.48
N LEU A 118 8.93 13.31 -4.99
CA LEU A 118 7.67 14.01 -5.27
C LEU A 118 7.59 15.36 -4.55
N ASP A 119 7.97 15.38 -3.29
CA ASP A 119 7.91 16.59 -2.46
C ASP A 119 9.03 17.56 -2.78
N ARG A 120 10.07 17.10 -3.50
CA ARG A 120 11.32 17.85 -3.71
C ARG A 120 11.94 18.33 -2.39
N ASP A 121 11.64 17.59 -1.32
CA ASP A 121 12.12 17.84 0.03
C ASP A 121 12.74 16.56 0.59
N GLU A 122 13.96 16.69 1.12
CA GLU A 122 14.69 15.59 1.73
C GLU A 122 14.37 15.40 3.23
N LEU A 123 13.60 16.31 3.82
CA LEU A 123 13.44 16.43 5.28
C LEU A 123 12.11 15.91 5.83
N GLY A 124 11.22 15.39 5.01
CA GLY A 124 10.03 14.71 5.49
C GLY A 124 8.69 15.39 5.21
N ILE A 125 7.67 14.55 5.20
CA ILE A 125 6.35 14.83 4.67
C ILE A 125 5.39 15.30 5.75
N SER A 126 4.67 16.40 5.50
CA SER A 126 3.54 16.79 6.32
C SER A 126 2.25 16.05 5.90
N ARG A 127 1.39 15.77 6.87
CA ARG A 127 0.16 14.96 6.67
C ARG A 127 -0.82 15.52 5.63
N ASN A 128 -0.84 16.81 5.40
CA ASN A 128 -1.80 17.47 4.52
C ASN A 128 -1.38 17.41 3.04
N GLU A 129 -0.12 17.14 2.78
CA GLU A 129 0.46 17.14 1.44
C GLU A 129 0.21 15.86 0.65
N VAL A 130 -0.12 14.75 1.31
CA VAL A 130 -0.31 13.46 0.62
C VAL A 130 -1.52 13.41 -0.27
N LEU A 131 -2.66 13.92 0.19
CA LEU A 131 -3.86 14.00 -0.67
C LEU A 131 -3.62 14.97 -1.84
N GLU A 132 -2.91 16.05 -1.58
CA GLU A 132 -2.53 17.04 -2.59
C GLU A 132 -1.53 16.43 -3.58
N ASN A 133 -0.57 15.67 -3.09
CA ASN A 133 0.42 14.96 -3.91
C ASN A 133 -0.20 13.81 -4.72
N ILE A 134 -1.14 13.06 -4.16
CA ILE A 134 -1.90 12.04 -4.91
C ILE A 134 -2.74 12.71 -6.01
N GLN A 135 -3.38 13.83 -5.73
CA GLN A 135 -4.13 14.60 -6.75
C GLN A 135 -3.19 15.19 -7.82
N ASN A 136 -2.02 15.65 -7.40
CA ASN A 136 -1.00 16.15 -8.32
C ASN A 136 -0.40 15.03 -9.18
N LEU A 137 -0.25 13.82 -8.63
CA LEU A 137 0.17 12.63 -9.38
C LEU A 137 -0.87 12.20 -10.42
N GLU A 138 -2.17 12.24 -10.06
CA GLU A 138 -3.23 12.01 -11.05
C GLU A 138 -3.17 13.05 -12.17
N LYS A 139 -2.98 14.30 -11.83
CA LYS A 139 -2.89 15.40 -12.78
C LYS A 139 -1.68 15.26 -13.70
N LEU A 140 -0.51 14.93 -13.13
CA LEU A 140 0.70 14.67 -13.90
C LEU A 140 0.59 13.42 -14.77
N ALA A 141 -0.04 12.35 -14.28
CA ALA A 141 -0.30 11.14 -15.07
C ALA A 141 -1.26 11.40 -16.24
N LEU A 142 -2.28 12.23 -16.02
CA LEU A 142 -3.20 12.66 -17.07
C LEU A 142 -2.56 13.62 -18.08
N GLU A 143 -1.72 14.54 -17.62
CA GLU A 143 -1.00 15.50 -18.48
C GLU A 143 0.11 14.85 -19.31
N ASN A 144 0.77 13.82 -18.79
CA ASN A 144 1.88 13.14 -19.48
C ASN A 144 1.46 11.89 -20.27
N GLY A 145 0.18 11.63 -20.42
CA GLY A 145 -0.33 10.61 -21.33
C GLY A 145 0.18 9.19 -21.10
N SER A 146 0.14 8.72 -19.86
CA SER A 146 0.45 7.33 -19.45
C SER A 146 1.85 7.00 -18.95
N SER A 147 2.69 7.93 -18.56
CA SER A 147 3.92 7.54 -17.89
C SER A 147 3.61 7.07 -16.47
N ASP A 148 4.00 5.85 -16.16
CA ASP A 148 4.01 5.29 -14.83
C ASP A 148 5.19 5.90 -14.05
N LEU A 149 4.94 7.04 -13.40
CA LEU A 149 5.98 7.84 -12.76
C LEU A 149 6.78 7.06 -11.72
N PHE A 150 6.13 6.15 -11.00
CA PHE A 150 6.80 5.30 -10.03
C PHE A 150 7.76 4.32 -10.70
N LYS A 151 7.32 3.70 -11.80
CA LYS A 151 8.17 2.84 -12.62
C LYS A 151 9.36 3.60 -13.17
N ASP A 152 9.14 4.77 -13.74
CA ASP A 152 10.20 5.62 -14.31
C ASP A 152 11.22 6.05 -13.24
N TYR A 153 10.73 6.39 -12.04
CA TYR A 153 11.58 6.68 -10.89
C TYR A 153 12.47 5.49 -10.53
N ILE A 154 11.90 4.31 -10.35
CA ILE A 154 12.64 3.09 -9.97
C ILE A 154 13.70 2.74 -11.02
N LEU A 155 13.35 2.76 -12.30
CA LEU A 155 14.29 2.45 -13.37
C LEU A 155 15.42 3.47 -13.45
N THR A 156 15.13 4.74 -13.21
CA THR A 156 16.14 5.81 -13.16
C THR A 156 17.05 5.64 -11.96
N TYR A 157 16.47 5.34 -10.79
CA TYR A 157 17.22 5.05 -9.57
C TYR A 157 18.17 3.86 -9.78
N ASN A 158 17.67 2.75 -10.34
CA ASN A 158 18.50 1.57 -10.62
C ASN A 158 19.64 1.87 -11.58
N LYS A 159 19.40 2.69 -12.63
CA LYS A 159 20.46 3.15 -13.54
C LYS A 159 21.52 3.97 -12.81
N LEU A 160 21.10 4.85 -11.90
CA LEU A 160 22.02 5.64 -11.08
C LEU A 160 22.90 4.74 -10.21
N ILE A 161 22.30 3.80 -9.49
CA ILE A 161 23.01 2.84 -8.63
C ILE A 161 24.04 2.03 -9.44
N LYS A 162 23.63 1.46 -10.58
CA LYS A 162 24.54 0.75 -11.48
C LYS A 162 25.70 1.63 -11.96
N LYS A 163 25.43 2.90 -12.24
CA LYS A 163 26.46 3.85 -12.65
C LYS A 163 27.44 4.14 -11.54
N VAL A 164 26.97 4.36 -10.30
CA VAL A 164 27.81 4.60 -9.14
C VAL A 164 28.69 3.37 -8.87
N ASP A 165 28.09 2.17 -8.90
CA ASP A 165 28.82 0.91 -8.71
C ASP A 165 29.96 0.72 -9.73
N SER A 166 29.71 1.14 -10.99
CA SER A 166 30.73 1.06 -12.05
C SER A 166 31.98 1.88 -11.76
N PHE A 167 31.94 2.83 -10.83
CA PHE A 167 33.11 3.61 -10.42
C PHE A 167 34.03 2.87 -9.43
N ASN A 168 33.56 1.75 -8.89
CA ASN A 168 34.32 0.87 -7.97
C ASN A 168 34.95 1.62 -6.79
N ILE A 169 34.18 2.54 -6.17
CA ILE A 169 34.62 3.38 -5.05
C ILE A 169 34.46 2.71 -3.66
N GLY A 170 34.24 1.40 -3.63
CA GLY A 170 34.18 0.64 -2.36
C GLY A 170 33.00 0.98 -1.46
N TRP A 171 31.84 1.37 -2.04
CA TRP A 171 30.63 1.54 -1.28
C TRP A 171 29.84 0.21 -1.19
N GLU A 172 29.15 0.03 -0.09
CA GLU A 172 28.27 -1.13 0.12
C GLU A 172 26.81 -0.66 0.10
N ILE A 173 25.94 -1.49 -0.49
CA ILE A 173 24.49 -1.28 -0.42
C ILE A 173 24.05 -1.74 0.97
N ASN A 174 23.69 -0.82 1.85
CA ASN A 174 23.09 -1.11 3.15
C ASN A 174 21.58 -1.04 3.10
#